data_efc703e668db6270171d964c1894a2d1
#
_entry.id   efc703e668db6270171d964c1894a2d1
#
_cell.length_a   1.000
_cell.length_b   1.000
_cell.length_c   1.000
_cell.angle_alpha   90.00
_cell.angle_beta   90.00
_cell.angle_gamma   90.00
#
_symmetry.space_group_name_H-M   'P 1'
#
loop_
_entity.id
_entity.type
_entity.pdbx_description
1 polymer ?
#
loop_
_entity_poly.entity_id
_entity_poly.type
_entity_poly.pdbx_seq_one_letter_code
_entity_poly.pdbx_strand_id
1 'polypeptide(L)'
;IRHDNSDNALEFHTNETERARFNSTGYFHVSQDISDSEFYNVTHTNSFSHSNTQPVLFLENSGNGNVYGLGIDFTDATPDNNTSYFMVCQDATAVRLNIWSDGDIQNHDNSYGALSDEKLKEQIADASSQWEDIKALKVRKFKMKEDVAKGDSDDHWRLGVVAQEVETAGMKGLVKDNPELVTNSDGELEKSGTTTKSVKYSILYMKAVKALQEAMTRIEALEAENKTQATQIADLISRVTALENAE
;
A
#
# COMPACT_ATOMS: atom_id res chain seq x y z
N ILE A 1 -14.37 -42.34 -4.34
CA ILE A 1 -14.15 -41.70 -5.62
C ILE A 1 -15.30 -42.09 -6.52
N ARG A 2 -15.92 -41.11 -7.17
CA ARG A 2 -17.02 -41.29 -8.09
C ARG A 2 -16.70 -40.53 -9.38
N HIS A 3 -17.01 -41.11 -10.52
CA HIS A 3 -17.02 -40.39 -11.78
C HIS A 3 -18.47 -40.05 -12.12
N ASP A 4 -18.78 -38.75 -12.18
CA ASP A 4 -20.09 -38.32 -12.63
C ASP A 4 -20.07 -38.11 -14.15
N ASN A 5 -20.86 -38.93 -14.84
CA ASN A 5 -20.96 -38.89 -16.32
C ASN A 5 -21.88 -37.74 -16.79
N SER A 6 -22.64 -37.12 -15.90
CA SER A 6 -23.55 -36.03 -16.25
C SER A 6 -22.82 -34.73 -16.53
N ASP A 7 -21.73 -34.44 -15.78
CA ASP A 7 -20.90 -33.24 -15.91
C ASP A 7 -19.42 -33.55 -16.23
N ASN A 8 -19.11 -34.85 -16.44
CA ASN A 8 -17.74 -35.32 -16.74
C ASN A 8 -16.71 -34.92 -15.64
N ALA A 9 -17.10 -35.00 -14.38
CA ALA A 9 -16.27 -34.67 -13.24
C ALA A 9 -15.73 -35.92 -12.55
N LEU A 10 -14.57 -35.81 -11.91
CA LEU A 10 -14.04 -36.78 -10.96
C LEU A 10 -14.26 -36.25 -9.55
N GLU A 11 -15.08 -36.95 -8.77
CA GLU A 11 -15.54 -36.54 -7.46
C GLU A 11 -14.97 -37.39 -6.35
N PHE A 12 -14.69 -36.76 -5.21
CA PHE A 12 -14.27 -37.38 -3.95
C PHE A 12 -15.38 -37.19 -2.91
N HIS A 13 -15.95 -38.28 -2.43
CA HIS A 13 -17.07 -38.26 -1.47
C HIS A 13 -16.68 -38.87 -0.14
N THR A 14 -17.22 -38.33 0.96
CA THR A 14 -17.30 -38.96 2.28
C THR A 14 -18.71 -38.86 2.80
N ASN A 15 -19.27 -39.98 3.34
CA ASN A 15 -20.66 -40.03 3.80
C ASN A 15 -21.68 -39.53 2.76
N GLU A 16 -21.50 -39.98 1.50
CA GLU A 16 -22.34 -39.57 0.35
C GLU A 16 -22.29 -38.09 -0.01
N THR A 17 -21.52 -37.29 0.69
CA THR A 17 -21.30 -35.85 0.44
C THR A 17 -20.02 -35.67 -0.37
N GLU A 18 -20.09 -34.91 -1.44
CA GLU A 18 -18.93 -34.51 -2.22
C GLU A 18 -18.02 -33.57 -1.41
N ARG A 19 -16.74 -33.85 -1.43
CA ARG A 19 -15.70 -33.08 -0.69
C ARG A 19 -14.70 -32.40 -1.59
N ALA A 20 -14.50 -32.94 -2.78
CA ALA A 20 -13.64 -32.36 -3.79
C ALA A 20 -14.00 -32.88 -5.18
N ARG A 21 -13.72 -32.12 -6.20
CA ARG A 21 -13.86 -32.56 -7.61
C ARG A 21 -12.80 -31.97 -8.52
N PHE A 22 -12.51 -32.68 -9.60
CA PHE A 22 -11.99 -32.10 -10.84
C PHE A 22 -13.16 -32.00 -11.81
N ASN A 23 -13.50 -30.78 -12.24
CA ASN A 23 -14.58 -30.60 -13.21
C ASN A 23 -14.12 -30.88 -14.64
N SER A 24 -15.03 -30.84 -15.61
CA SER A 24 -14.76 -31.11 -17.02
C SER A 24 -13.73 -30.19 -17.68
N THR A 25 -13.47 -29.01 -17.07
CA THR A 25 -12.47 -28.02 -17.53
C THR A 25 -11.13 -28.16 -16.81
N GLY A 26 -11.00 -29.15 -15.91
CA GLY A 26 -9.75 -29.45 -15.20
C GLY A 26 -9.53 -28.63 -13.92
N TYR A 27 -10.50 -27.84 -13.47
CA TYR A 27 -10.40 -27.13 -12.19
C TYR A 27 -10.58 -28.09 -11.02
N PHE A 28 -9.73 -27.96 -10.00
CA PHE A 28 -9.84 -28.69 -8.75
C PHE A 28 -10.59 -27.82 -7.72
N HIS A 29 -11.75 -28.31 -7.29
CA HIS A 29 -12.55 -27.67 -6.24
C HIS A 29 -12.49 -28.53 -4.97
N VAL A 30 -12.30 -27.87 -3.84
CA VAL A 30 -12.42 -28.48 -2.50
C VAL A 30 -13.50 -27.71 -1.74
N SER A 31 -14.56 -28.42 -1.36
CA SER A 31 -15.64 -27.84 -0.56
C SER A 31 -16.00 -28.77 0.57
N GLN A 32 -16.42 -28.23 1.70
CA GLN A 32 -16.91 -29.01 2.80
C GLN A 32 -18.36 -29.45 2.58
N ASP A 33 -19.13 -28.66 1.86
CA ASP A 33 -20.48 -28.98 1.40
C ASP A 33 -20.80 -28.15 0.14
N ILE A 34 -21.18 -28.81 -0.93
CA ILE A 34 -21.55 -28.16 -2.19
C ILE A 34 -23.02 -27.72 -2.15
N SER A 35 -23.78 -28.21 -1.19
CA SER A 35 -25.22 -28.00 -1.09
C SER A 35 -25.67 -27.04 0.00
N ASP A 36 -24.80 -26.59 0.91
CA ASP A 36 -25.25 -25.85 2.07
C ASP A 36 -24.43 -24.57 2.32
N SER A 37 -25.14 -23.48 2.47
CA SER A 37 -24.65 -22.13 2.76
C SER A 37 -24.02 -21.96 4.15
N GLU A 38 -23.83 -23.04 4.90
CA GLU A 38 -23.23 -23.01 6.23
C GLU A 38 -21.75 -23.41 6.25
N PHE A 39 -20.92 -22.57 5.69
CA PHE A 39 -19.47 -22.61 5.90
C PHE A 39 -19.05 -22.16 7.32
N TYR A 40 -19.96 -22.21 8.26
CA TYR A 40 -19.80 -21.74 9.64
C TYR A 40 -19.68 -22.88 10.65
N ASN A 41 -18.67 -23.75 10.48
CA ASN A 41 -18.21 -24.45 11.67
C ASN A 41 -16.68 -24.44 11.74
N VAL A 42 -16.18 -23.54 12.53
CA VAL A 42 -14.82 -23.05 12.71
C VAL A 42 -13.82 -24.12 13.20
N THR A 43 -14.18 -25.38 13.21
CA THR A 43 -13.32 -26.47 13.69
C THR A 43 -12.59 -27.24 12.60
N HIS A 44 -12.80 -26.90 11.32
CA HIS A 44 -12.18 -27.61 10.20
C HIS A 44 -11.49 -26.64 9.26
N THR A 45 -10.29 -26.24 9.61
CA THR A 45 -9.38 -25.61 8.66
C THR A 45 -8.88 -26.67 7.67
N ASN A 46 -9.09 -26.46 6.38
CA ASN A 46 -8.32 -27.13 5.38
C ASN A 46 -6.87 -26.68 5.55
N SER A 47 -6.04 -27.50 6.14
CA SER A 47 -4.64 -27.15 6.40
C SER A 47 -3.73 -27.95 5.47
N PHE A 48 -2.85 -27.23 4.78
CA PHE A 48 -1.64 -27.83 4.24
C PHE A 48 -0.58 -27.70 5.32
N SER A 49 0.03 -28.79 5.76
CA SER A 49 1.06 -28.76 6.79
C SER A 49 2.32 -29.46 6.31
N HIS A 50 3.47 -28.94 6.70
CA HIS A 50 4.76 -29.52 6.39
C HIS A 50 5.72 -29.37 7.58
N SER A 51 6.57 -30.37 7.81
CA SER A 51 7.49 -30.40 8.95
C SER A 51 8.92 -30.00 8.63
N ASN A 52 9.17 -29.51 7.42
CA ASN A 52 10.50 -29.08 7.01
C ASN A 52 10.57 -27.57 6.65
N THR A 53 11.70 -27.13 6.10
CA THR A 53 11.98 -25.73 5.79
C THR A 53 11.41 -25.24 4.45
N GLN A 54 10.61 -26.06 3.76
CA GLN A 54 10.03 -25.67 2.47
C GLN A 54 8.66 -25.00 2.64
N PRO A 55 8.23 -24.15 1.71
CA PRO A 55 6.89 -23.56 1.73
C PRO A 55 5.81 -24.67 1.72
N VAL A 56 4.77 -24.48 2.53
CA VAL A 56 3.61 -25.38 2.57
C VAL A 56 2.74 -25.25 1.31
N LEU A 57 2.65 -24.04 0.75
CA LEU A 57 1.94 -23.73 -0.49
C LEU A 57 2.87 -22.95 -1.40
N PHE A 58 3.09 -23.44 -2.60
CA PHE A 58 3.82 -22.76 -3.66
C PHE A 58 2.88 -22.60 -4.86
N LEU A 59 2.65 -21.37 -5.28
CA LEU A 59 1.83 -21.03 -6.44
C LEU A 59 2.75 -20.55 -7.56
N GLU A 60 2.74 -21.25 -8.69
CA GLU A 60 3.55 -20.92 -9.85
C GLU A 60 2.65 -20.65 -11.06
N ASN A 61 2.88 -19.52 -11.71
CA ASN A 61 2.28 -19.18 -12.97
C ASN A 61 3.39 -18.91 -13.99
N SER A 62 3.59 -19.83 -14.92
CA SER A 62 4.62 -19.78 -15.96
C SER A 62 4.20 -19.03 -17.23
N GLY A 63 3.04 -18.38 -17.22
CA GLY A 63 2.56 -17.57 -18.33
C GLY A 63 3.49 -16.39 -18.64
N ASN A 64 3.45 -15.92 -19.89
CA ASN A 64 4.27 -14.81 -20.37
C ASN A 64 3.48 -13.54 -20.74
N GLY A 65 2.18 -13.54 -20.47
CA GLY A 65 1.28 -12.40 -20.68
C GLY A 65 0.96 -11.65 -19.37
N ASN A 66 -0.29 -11.26 -19.20
CA ASN A 66 -0.77 -10.79 -17.90
C ASN A 66 -0.97 -12.03 -17.01
N VAL A 67 -0.11 -12.18 -16.02
CA VAL A 67 -0.13 -13.33 -15.11
C VAL A 67 -0.64 -12.92 -13.73
N TYR A 68 -1.49 -13.76 -13.15
CA TYR A 68 -2.07 -13.56 -11.83
C TYR A 68 -1.62 -14.70 -10.91
N GLY A 69 -1.42 -14.39 -9.63
CA GLY A 69 -1.06 -15.36 -8.60
C GLY A 69 -2.26 -15.75 -7.74
N LEU A 70 -2.27 -15.31 -6.48
CA LEU A 70 -3.34 -15.58 -5.53
C LEU A 70 -4.41 -14.48 -5.63
N GLY A 71 -5.67 -14.87 -5.85
CA GLY A 71 -6.85 -14.05 -5.66
C GLY A 71 -7.55 -14.43 -4.36
N ILE A 72 -7.97 -13.43 -3.56
CA ILE A 72 -8.80 -13.60 -2.37
C ILE A 72 -9.99 -12.66 -2.52
N ASP A 73 -11.20 -13.22 -2.48
CA ASP A 73 -12.43 -12.49 -2.75
C ASP A 73 -13.53 -12.83 -1.74
N PHE A 74 -14.33 -11.84 -1.38
CA PHE A 74 -15.56 -11.96 -0.60
C PHE A 74 -16.76 -11.72 -1.53
N THR A 75 -17.25 -12.74 -2.17
CA THR A 75 -18.27 -12.63 -3.23
C THR A 75 -19.64 -12.12 -2.73
N ASP A 76 -20.02 -12.48 -1.52
CA ASP A 76 -21.34 -12.22 -0.95
C ASP A 76 -21.34 -11.16 0.16
N ALA A 77 -20.19 -10.57 0.45
CA ALA A 77 -20.04 -9.60 1.52
C ALA A 77 -19.13 -8.44 1.10
N THR A 78 -19.43 -7.26 1.61
CA THR A 78 -18.60 -6.06 1.46
C THR A 78 -18.16 -5.57 2.83
N PRO A 79 -17.29 -6.31 3.53
CA PRO A 79 -17.00 -6.04 4.93
C PRO A 79 -16.34 -4.70 5.18
N ASP A 80 -15.48 -4.20 4.30
CA ASP A 80 -14.83 -2.88 4.35
C ASP A 80 -14.68 -2.34 5.79
N ASN A 81 -13.94 -3.08 6.61
CA ASN A 81 -13.80 -2.83 8.04
C ASN A 81 -12.49 -3.46 8.59
N ASN A 82 -12.16 -3.10 9.82
CA ASN A 82 -10.97 -3.58 10.54
C ASN A 82 -11.25 -4.80 11.46
N THR A 83 -12.31 -5.54 11.21
CA THR A 83 -12.65 -6.79 11.91
C THR A 83 -12.60 -8.01 11.00
N SER A 84 -12.72 -7.79 9.69
CA SER A 84 -12.55 -8.80 8.65
C SER A 84 -11.21 -8.62 7.95
N TYR A 85 -10.57 -9.69 7.52
CA TYR A 85 -9.26 -9.61 6.86
C TYR A 85 -9.19 -10.56 5.65
N PHE A 86 -8.46 -10.14 4.63
CA PHE A 86 -8.10 -11.00 3.50
C PHE A 86 -6.98 -11.98 3.86
N MET A 87 -6.02 -11.55 4.68
CA MET A 87 -4.90 -12.38 5.10
C MET A 87 -4.47 -12.06 6.52
N VAL A 88 -4.19 -13.10 7.30
CA VAL A 88 -3.50 -13.00 8.58
C VAL A 88 -2.26 -13.89 8.58
N CYS A 89 -1.14 -13.34 9.02
CA CYS A 89 0.09 -14.07 9.25
C CYS A 89 0.45 -14.00 10.73
N GLN A 90 0.52 -15.15 11.38
CA GLN A 90 0.78 -15.22 12.82
C GLN A 90 1.78 -16.33 13.14
N ASP A 91 2.48 -16.18 14.25
CA ASP A 91 3.26 -17.24 14.87
C ASP A 91 2.64 -17.63 16.23
N ALA A 92 3.34 -18.47 16.99
CA ALA A 92 2.87 -18.94 18.30
C ALA A 92 2.74 -17.81 19.35
N THR A 93 3.27 -16.63 19.10
CA THR A 93 3.36 -15.53 20.07
C THR A 93 2.52 -14.32 19.69
N ALA A 94 2.38 -14.03 18.40
CA ALA A 94 1.70 -12.82 17.94
C ALA A 94 1.25 -12.91 16.48
N VAL A 95 0.28 -12.05 16.12
CA VAL A 95 0.00 -11.70 14.73
C VAL A 95 1.13 -10.80 14.23
N ARG A 96 1.72 -11.14 13.08
CA ARG A 96 2.84 -10.43 12.46
C ARG A 96 2.42 -9.50 11.33
N LEU A 97 1.39 -9.89 10.58
CA LEU A 97 0.87 -9.11 9.46
C LEU A 97 -0.63 -9.36 9.30
N ASN A 98 -1.38 -8.32 9.09
CA ASN A 98 -2.77 -8.37 8.60
C ASN A 98 -2.90 -7.58 7.31
N ILE A 99 -3.71 -8.08 6.40
CA ILE A 99 -4.30 -7.33 5.29
C ILE A 99 -5.80 -7.31 5.56
N TRP A 100 -6.29 -6.16 6.02
CA TRP A 100 -7.69 -5.98 6.40
C TRP A 100 -8.60 -5.81 5.18
N SER A 101 -9.87 -6.02 5.36
CA SER A 101 -10.87 -5.91 4.29
C SER A 101 -11.13 -4.46 3.83
N ASP A 102 -10.76 -3.46 4.62
CA ASP A 102 -10.78 -2.04 4.27
C ASP A 102 -9.54 -1.59 3.47
N GLY A 103 -8.61 -2.51 3.21
CA GLY A 103 -7.38 -2.26 2.46
C GLY A 103 -6.19 -1.83 3.32
N ASP A 104 -6.35 -1.72 4.64
CA ASP A 104 -5.23 -1.42 5.52
C ASP A 104 -4.28 -2.61 5.65
N ILE A 105 -2.98 -2.31 5.65
CA ILE A 105 -1.91 -3.28 5.90
C ILE A 105 -1.25 -2.93 7.22
N GLN A 106 -1.36 -3.84 8.18
CA GLN A 106 -0.80 -3.68 9.51
C GLN A 106 0.27 -4.72 9.77
N ASN A 107 1.45 -4.31 10.20
CA ASN A 107 2.50 -5.21 10.66
C ASN A 107 2.93 -4.89 12.09
N HIS A 108 3.42 -5.93 12.78
CA HIS A 108 3.79 -5.86 14.20
C HIS A 108 4.89 -4.83 14.50
N ASP A 109 5.87 -4.69 13.62
CA ASP A 109 7.08 -3.93 13.90
C ASP A 109 7.09 -2.54 13.22
N ASN A 110 6.00 -2.17 12.55
CA ASN A 110 5.87 -0.93 11.77
C ASN A 110 7.06 -0.72 10.80
N SER A 111 7.56 -1.81 10.20
CA SER A 111 8.72 -1.80 9.32
C SER A 111 8.36 -2.27 7.92
N TYR A 112 8.48 -1.39 6.94
CA TYR A 112 8.33 -1.68 5.52
C TYR A 112 9.66 -1.38 4.84
N GLY A 113 10.49 -2.41 4.65
CA GLY A 113 11.81 -2.28 4.03
C GLY A 113 11.76 -2.40 2.52
N ALA A 114 12.57 -1.59 1.84
CA ALA A 114 12.90 -1.79 0.44
C ALA A 114 14.35 -2.24 0.30
N LEU A 115 14.63 -3.14 -0.65
CA LEU A 115 16.01 -3.51 -0.98
C LEU A 115 16.77 -2.26 -1.45
N SER A 116 17.86 -1.91 -0.77
CA SER A 116 18.60 -0.66 -0.99
C SER A 116 20.12 -0.83 -0.95
N ASP A 117 20.61 -2.07 -1.10
CA ASP A 117 22.02 -2.39 -1.16
C ASP A 117 22.68 -1.72 -2.37
N GLU A 118 23.87 -1.17 -2.19
CA GLU A 118 24.66 -0.49 -3.25
C GLU A 118 24.88 -1.39 -4.47
N LYS A 119 25.09 -2.69 -4.26
CA LYS A 119 25.29 -3.68 -5.35
C LYS A 119 24.08 -3.82 -6.30
N LEU A 120 22.92 -3.30 -5.92
CA LEU A 120 21.70 -3.30 -6.72
C LEU A 120 21.47 -1.98 -7.46
N LYS A 121 22.43 -1.03 -7.36
CA LYS A 121 22.27 0.33 -7.87
C LYS A 121 23.44 0.68 -8.77
N GLU A 122 23.15 1.46 -9.80
CA GLU A 122 24.12 2.05 -10.69
C GLU A 122 23.90 3.55 -10.81
N GLN A 123 24.93 4.28 -11.24
CA GLN A 123 24.88 5.72 -11.50
C GLN A 123 24.38 6.52 -10.27
N ILE A 124 24.88 6.17 -9.08
CA ILE A 124 24.55 6.86 -7.84
C ILE A 124 25.09 8.29 -7.90
N ALA A 125 24.22 9.27 -7.74
CA ALA A 125 24.54 10.68 -7.72
C ALA A 125 23.69 11.42 -6.69
N ASP A 126 24.14 12.60 -6.29
CA ASP A 126 23.38 13.47 -5.40
C ASP A 126 22.08 13.92 -6.05
N ALA A 127 20.99 13.90 -5.29
CA ALA A 127 19.72 14.40 -5.75
C ALA A 127 19.79 15.92 -5.95
N SER A 128 19.21 16.39 -7.05
CA SER A 128 18.99 17.81 -7.28
C SER A 128 18.07 18.42 -6.20
N SER A 129 18.00 19.76 -6.15
CA SER A 129 17.10 20.45 -5.22
C SER A 129 15.65 19.98 -5.37
N GLN A 130 15.01 19.78 -4.25
CA GLN A 130 13.61 19.38 -4.15
C GLN A 130 12.73 20.47 -3.50
N TRP A 131 13.32 21.63 -3.25
CA TRP A 131 12.66 22.76 -2.56
C TRP A 131 11.40 23.21 -3.27
N GLU A 132 11.48 23.52 -4.57
CA GLU A 132 10.35 24.04 -5.32
C GLU A 132 9.27 22.99 -5.55
N ASP A 133 9.64 21.72 -5.71
CA ASP A 133 8.70 20.60 -5.84
C ASP A 133 7.83 20.47 -4.57
N ILE A 134 8.48 20.45 -3.40
CA ILE A 134 7.76 20.35 -2.13
C ILE A 134 6.93 21.60 -1.85
N LYS A 135 7.43 22.79 -2.20
CA LYS A 135 6.70 24.04 -2.05
C LYS A 135 5.46 24.12 -2.95
N ALA A 136 5.51 23.53 -4.16
CA ALA A 136 4.39 23.51 -5.10
C ALA A 136 3.33 22.46 -4.73
N LEU A 137 3.66 21.50 -3.85
CA LEU A 137 2.75 20.43 -3.47
C LEU A 137 1.59 20.96 -2.62
N LYS A 138 0.38 20.51 -2.97
CA LYS A 138 -0.83 20.83 -2.20
C LYS A 138 -1.22 19.64 -1.32
N VAL A 139 -1.07 19.80 -0.02
CA VAL A 139 -1.59 18.84 0.96
C VAL A 139 -3.08 19.11 1.16
N ARG A 140 -3.90 18.08 1.01
CA ARG A 140 -5.36 18.16 1.06
C ARG A 140 -5.94 17.34 2.19
N LYS A 141 -7.02 17.82 2.74
CA LYS A 141 -7.93 17.08 3.62
C LYS A 141 -9.13 16.63 2.77
N PHE A 142 -9.48 15.34 2.79
CA PHE A 142 -10.56 14.80 1.96
C PHE A 142 -11.23 13.60 2.62
N LYS A 143 -12.40 13.20 2.11
CA LYS A 143 -13.06 11.92 2.38
C LYS A 143 -13.15 11.12 1.10
N MET A 144 -13.14 9.79 1.19
CA MET A 144 -13.41 8.95 0.03
C MET A 144 -14.91 9.02 -0.32
N LYS A 145 -15.22 8.92 -1.61
CA LYS A 145 -16.62 8.98 -2.07
C LYS A 145 -17.48 7.87 -1.52
N GLU A 146 -16.91 6.67 -1.39
CA GLU A 146 -17.58 5.49 -0.83
C GLU A 146 -17.89 5.66 0.66
N ASP A 147 -16.98 6.23 1.46
CA ASP A 147 -17.21 6.53 2.89
C ASP A 147 -18.39 7.50 3.03
N VAL A 148 -18.44 8.54 2.19
CA VAL A 148 -19.54 9.50 2.17
C VAL A 148 -20.85 8.86 1.74
N ALA A 149 -20.82 7.98 0.73
CA ALA A 149 -22.02 7.28 0.22
C ALA A 149 -22.61 6.29 1.24
N LYS A 150 -21.79 5.67 2.08
CA LYS A 150 -22.23 4.79 3.18
C LYS A 150 -22.81 5.55 4.36
N GLY A 151 -22.84 6.88 4.32
CA GLY A 151 -23.38 7.72 5.39
C GLY A 151 -22.43 7.77 6.59
N ASP A 152 -21.12 7.64 6.37
CA ASP A 152 -20.12 7.79 7.41
C ASP A 152 -20.27 9.16 8.08
N SER A 153 -20.96 9.15 9.23
CA SER A 153 -21.16 10.33 10.08
C SER A 153 -19.90 10.68 10.86
N ASP A 154 -18.93 9.77 10.90
CA ASP A 154 -17.67 9.96 11.58
C ASP A 154 -16.79 10.96 10.83
N ASP A 155 -16.04 11.72 11.59
CA ASP A 155 -15.15 12.78 11.10
C ASP A 155 -13.85 12.21 10.51
N HIS A 156 -13.95 11.09 9.75
CA HIS A 156 -12.85 10.38 9.11
C HIS A 156 -12.28 11.16 7.92
N TRP A 157 -11.67 12.28 8.24
CA TRP A 157 -10.92 13.04 7.26
C TRP A 157 -9.54 12.40 7.06
N ARG A 158 -9.20 12.21 5.80
CA ARG A 158 -7.85 11.76 5.40
C ARG A 158 -6.99 12.96 5.02
N LEU A 159 -5.70 12.88 5.28
CA LEU A 159 -4.71 13.86 4.87
C LEU A 159 -3.85 13.25 3.76
N GLY A 160 -3.66 13.97 2.66
CA GLY A 160 -2.87 13.44 1.56
C GLY A 160 -2.78 14.41 0.39
N VAL A 161 -2.45 13.91 -0.77
CA VAL A 161 -2.33 14.66 -2.02
C VAL A 161 -3.27 14.12 -3.07
N VAL A 162 -3.69 14.97 -4.01
CA VAL A 162 -4.48 14.57 -5.18
C VAL A 162 -3.53 14.31 -6.35
N ALA A 163 -3.59 13.14 -6.97
CA ALA A 163 -2.65 12.71 -8.01
C ALA A 163 -2.56 13.72 -9.17
N GLN A 164 -3.70 14.25 -9.63
CA GLN A 164 -3.75 15.25 -10.69
C GLN A 164 -3.08 16.59 -10.29
N GLU A 165 -3.15 16.98 -9.02
CA GLU A 165 -2.46 18.17 -8.52
C GLU A 165 -0.94 17.93 -8.43
N VAL A 166 -0.51 16.70 -8.11
CA VAL A 166 0.91 16.29 -8.14
C VAL A 166 1.46 16.36 -9.57
N GLU A 167 0.70 15.90 -10.56
CA GLU A 167 1.07 16.04 -11.99
C GLU A 167 1.16 17.51 -12.41
N THR A 168 0.19 18.34 -12.01
CA THR A 168 0.16 19.77 -12.31
C THR A 168 1.34 20.51 -11.68
N ALA A 169 1.79 20.06 -10.51
CA ALA A 169 2.99 20.57 -9.85
C ALA A 169 4.31 20.13 -10.52
N GLY A 170 4.26 19.43 -11.65
CA GLY A 170 5.44 18.99 -12.42
C GLY A 170 6.00 17.63 -12.02
N MET A 171 5.43 16.96 -11.05
CA MET A 171 5.93 15.70 -10.47
C MET A 171 5.26 14.44 -11.07
N LYS A 172 5.10 14.40 -12.40
CA LYS A 172 4.45 13.26 -13.11
C LYS A 172 5.06 11.90 -12.77
N GLY A 173 6.37 11.83 -12.50
CA GLY A 173 7.05 10.58 -12.13
C GLY A 173 6.60 9.99 -10.80
N LEU A 174 5.90 10.74 -9.95
CA LEU A 174 5.30 10.26 -8.70
C LEU A 174 3.93 9.62 -8.91
N VAL A 175 3.29 9.85 -10.04
CA VAL A 175 1.96 9.35 -10.33
C VAL A 175 2.06 8.11 -11.21
N LYS A 176 1.21 7.12 -10.92
CA LYS A 176 1.06 5.90 -11.71
C LYS A 176 -0.41 5.72 -12.07
N ASP A 177 -0.68 5.46 -13.34
CA ASP A 177 -1.98 4.99 -13.80
C ASP A 177 -2.10 3.48 -13.58
N ASN A 178 -3.09 3.06 -12.81
CA ASN A 178 -3.39 1.66 -12.53
C ASN A 178 -4.65 1.28 -13.31
N PRO A 179 -4.61 0.25 -14.18
CA PRO A 179 -5.82 -0.25 -14.83
C PRO A 179 -6.85 -0.70 -13.78
N GLU A 180 -8.09 -0.30 -13.96
CA GLU A 180 -9.19 -0.84 -13.19
C GLU A 180 -9.56 -2.22 -13.75
N LEU A 181 -9.82 -3.16 -12.85
CA LEU A 181 -10.21 -4.52 -13.19
C LEU A 181 -11.70 -4.69 -12.94
N VAL A 182 -12.34 -5.42 -13.82
CA VAL A 182 -13.74 -5.84 -13.70
C VAL A 182 -13.84 -7.33 -13.92
N THR A 183 -14.79 -7.97 -13.27
CA THR A 183 -15.07 -9.39 -13.51
C THR A 183 -16.02 -9.49 -14.70
N ASN A 184 -15.64 -10.23 -15.75
CA ASN A 184 -16.47 -10.47 -16.91
C ASN A 184 -17.56 -11.53 -16.63
N SER A 185 -18.38 -11.82 -17.65
CA SER A 185 -19.48 -12.79 -17.54
C SER A 185 -19.03 -14.22 -17.20
N ASP A 186 -17.76 -14.54 -17.47
CA ASP A 186 -17.17 -15.86 -17.24
C ASP A 186 -16.47 -15.96 -15.88
N GLY A 187 -16.54 -14.89 -15.06
CA GLY A 187 -15.91 -14.80 -13.76
C GLY A 187 -14.41 -14.46 -13.81
N GLU A 188 -13.89 -14.07 -14.96
CA GLU A 188 -12.48 -13.72 -15.15
C GLU A 188 -12.24 -12.22 -14.95
N LEU A 189 -11.07 -11.87 -14.40
CA LEU A 189 -10.65 -10.48 -14.25
C LEU A 189 -10.13 -9.93 -15.59
N GLU A 190 -10.74 -8.87 -16.06
CA GLU A 190 -10.31 -8.14 -17.25
C GLU A 190 -10.16 -6.63 -16.98
N LYS A 191 -9.42 -5.93 -17.84
CA LYS A 191 -9.26 -4.47 -17.73
C LYS A 191 -10.53 -3.78 -18.21
N SER A 192 -11.09 -2.90 -17.36
CA SER A 192 -12.30 -2.11 -17.70
C SER A 192 -12.09 -1.09 -18.83
N GLY A 193 -10.83 -0.83 -19.22
CA GLY A 193 -10.49 0.28 -20.12
C GLY A 193 -10.33 1.63 -19.44
N THR A 194 -10.64 1.73 -18.15
CA THR A 194 -10.41 2.91 -17.30
C THR A 194 -9.20 2.74 -16.40
N THR A 195 -8.71 3.85 -15.83
CA THR A 195 -7.56 3.84 -14.92
C THR A 195 -7.82 4.72 -13.71
N THR A 196 -7.32 4.28 -12.56
CA THR A 196 -7.25 5.09 -11.34
C THR A 196 -5.80 5.44 -11.02
N LYS A 197 -5.56 6.70 -10.67
CA LYS A 197 -4.22 7.20 -10.37
C LYS A 197 -3.83 6.92 -8.93
N SER A 198 -2.58 6.51 -8.72
CA SER A 198 -1.95 6.41 -7.40
C SER A 198 -0.71 7.27 -7.30
N VAL A 199 -0.32 7.63 -6.07
CA VAL A 199 0.88 8.42 -5.78
C VAL A 199 1.91 7.57 -5.05
N LYS A 200 3.17 7.64 -5.50
CA LYS A 200 4.31 6.95 -4.88
C LYS A 200 4.79 7.74 -3.64
N TYR A 201 4.12 7.58 -2.53
CA TYR A 201 4.41 8.30 -1.30
C TYR A 201 5.85 8.08 -0.78
N SER A 202 6.43 6.91 -0.95
CA SER A 202 7.82 6.64 -0.54
C SER A 202 8.84 7.56 -1.23
N ILE A 203 8.63 7.88 -2.51
CA ILE A 203 9.46 8.83 -3.25
C ILE A 203 9.18 10.26 -2.77
N LEU A 204 7.91 10.59 -2.52
CA LEU A 204 7.53 11.89 -1.99
C LEU A 204 8.19 12.16 -0.62
N TYR A 205 8.28 11.14 0.25
CA TYR A 205 9.00 11.27 1.53
C TYR A 205 10.48 11.59 1.32
N MET A 206 11.15 10.98 0.34
CA MET A 206 12.56 11.29 0.05
C MET A 206 12.74 12.71 -0.49
N LYS A 207 11.81 13.20 -1.33
CA LYS A 207 11.79 14.60 -1.76
C LYS A 207 11.65 15.56 -0.56
N ALA A 208 10.76 15.25 0.37
CA ALA A 208 10.57 16.05 1.59
C ALA A 208 11.85 16.05 2.48
N VAL A 209 12.51 14.90 2.63
CA VAL A 209 13.79 14.81 3.36
C VAL A 209 14.85 15.68 2.72
N LYS A 210 14.99 15.65 1.37
CA LYS A 210 15.96 16.49 0.67
C LYS A 210 15.66 17.98 0.82
N ALA A 211 14.39 18.39 0.69
CA ALA A 211 13.98 19.78 0.92
C ALA A 211 14.22 20.22 2.37
N LEU A 212 14.05 19.32 3.35
CA LEU A 212 14.37 19.61 4.75
C LEU A 212 15.88 19.83 4.96
N GLN A 213 16.74 19.00 4.35
CA GLN A 213 18.19 19.21 4.38
C GLN A 213 18.59 20.57 3.80
N GLU A 214 17.96 20.98 2.71
CA GLU A 214 18.17 22.31 2.12
C GLU A 214 17.69 23.44 3.05
N ALA A 215 16.57 23.25 3.75
CA ALA A 215 16.08 24.19 4.75
C ALA A 215 17.06 24.33 5.92
N MET A 216 17.62 23.22 6.43
CA MET A 216 18.63 23.22 7.50
C MET A 216 19.86 24.04 7.09
N THR A 217 20.41 23.78 5.89
CA THR A 217 21.56 24.54 5.37
C THR A 217 21.24 26.04 5.25
N ARG A 218 20.04 26.41 4.80
CA ARG A 218 19.62 27.83 4.71
C ARG A 218 19.47 28.47 6.09
N ILE A 219 18.94 27.73 7.08
CA ILE A 219 18.81 28.20 8.46
C ILE A 219 20.18 28.46 9.07
N GLU A 220 21.13 27.52 8.93
CA GLU A 220 22.52 27.66 9.43
C GLU A 220 23.21 28.91 8.83
N ALA A 221 23.01 29.14 7.53
CA ALA A 221 23.53 30.33 6.86
C ALA A 221 22.92 31.64 7.39
N LEU A 222 21.58 31.65 7.61
CA LEU A 222 20.91 32.81 8.18
C LEU A 222 21.30 33.09 9.63
N GLU A 223 21.52 32.06 10.43
CA GLU A 223 22.01 32.19 11.81
C GLU A 223 23.42 32.81 11.85
N ALA A 224 24.31 32.37 10.95
CA ALA A 224 25.65 32.94 10.83
C ALA A 224 25.61 34.42 10.38
N GLU A 225 24.73 34.75 9.42
CA GLU A 225 24.51 36.12 8.98
C GLU A 225 23.97 37.00 10.11
N ASN A 226 22.93 36.53 10.82
CA ASN A 226 22.34 37.23 11.95
C ASN A 226 23.38 37.51 13.04
N LYS A 227 24.26 36.58 13.36
CA LYS A 227 25.35 36.77 14.30
C LYS A 227 26.32 37.84 13.81
N THR A 228 26.65 37.88 12.55
CA THR A 228 27.49 38.91 11.94
C THR A 228 26.83 40.28 12.04
N GLN A 229 25.55 40.38 11.68
CA GLN A 229 24.78 41.62 11.79
C GLN A 229 24.67 42.12 13.24
N ALA A 230 24.45 41.24 14.21
CA ALA A 230 24.42 41.60 15.63
C ALA A 230 25.75 42.19 16.08
N THR A 231 26.88 41.65 15.63
CA THR A 231 28.22 42.19 15.92
C THR A 231 28.40 43.59 15.31
N GLN A 232 27.98 43.77 14.04
CA GLN A 232 28.05 45.07 13.36
C GLN A 232 27.16 46.14 14.06
N ILE A 233 25.97 45.76 14.48
CA ILE A 233 25.07 46.66 15.23
C ILE A 233 25.71 47.06 16.56
N ALA A 234 26.30 46.14 17.30
CA ALA A 234 26.99 46.43 18.56
C ALA A 234 28.18 47.42 18.36
N ASP A 235 28.96 47.24 17.27
CA ASP A 235 30.03 48.18 16.90
C ASP A 235 29.48 49.56 16.57
N LEU A 236 28.43 49.65 15.75
CA LEU A 236 27.78 50.87 15.41
C LEU A 236 27.23 51.60 16.64
N ILE A 237 26.57 50.92 17.56
CA ILE A 237 26.08 51.48 18.84
C ILE A 237 27.24 52.06 19.64
N SER A 238 28.34 51.34 19.77
CA SER A 238 29.54 51.80 20.46
C SER A 238 30.10 53.10 19.86
N ARG A 239 30.18 53.15 18.53
CA ARG A 239 30.67 54.37 17.81
C ARG A 239 29.73 55.55 17.92
N VAL A 240 28.42 55.33 17.83
CA VAL A 240 27.42 56.42 18.06
C VAL A 240 27.52 56.95 19.47
N THR A 241 27.55 56.07 20.47
CA THR A 241 27.71 56.49 21.88
C THR A 241 28.99 57.28 22.12
N ALA A 242 30.09 56.90 21.48
CA ALA A 242 31.36 57.66 21.58
C ALA A 242 31.27 59.06 20.94
N LEU A 243 30.53 59.22 19.83
CA LEU A 243 30.30 60.50 19.16
C LEU A 243 29.40 61.40 20.02
N GLU A 244 28.30 60.86 20.59
CA GLU A 244 27.39 61.61 21.44
C GLU A 244 28.07 62.10 22.75
N ASN A 245 29.03 61.40 23.28
CA ASN A 245 29.79 61.78 24.47
C ASN A 245 30.97 62.75 24.17
N ALA A 246 31.23 63.01 22.90
CA ALA A 246 32.33 63.92 22.45
C ALA A 246 31.86 65.34 22.19
N GLU A 247 30.56 65.61 22.21
CA GLU A 247 29.93 66.93 22.22
C GLU A 247 29.71 67.45 23.62
#